data_b87dc4f6f310a4e6d520038818bc093a
#
_entry.id   b87dc4f6f310a4e6d520038818bc093a
#
_cell.length_a   1.000
_cell.length_b   1.000
_cell.length_c   1.000
_cell.angle_alpha   90.00
_cell.angle_beta   90.00
_cell.angle_gamma   90.00
#
_symmetry.space_group_name_H-M   'P 1'
#
loop_
_entity.id
_entity.type
_entity.pdbx_description
1 polymer ?
#
loop_
_entity_poly.entity_id
_entity_poly.type
_entity_poly.pdbx_seq_one_letter_code
_entity_poly.pdbx_strand_id
1 'polypeptide(L)'
;MRFSQVGGFLRQFSSYLLAMIVGVALTLGTFHVLPSQADPAPTVVRGEDDMTIPTQPSDIIPQQESPAKAAIGSTSFVTAAVNRVGNAVVRIDTERTITRRIDPFMEDPFFRRFFGDSFPQQLPPEQLRGLGSGFIIDKRGLILTNAHVVDQADKVTVRLKDGRTYEGKVKGIDEVTDLAVVKINPDQDLPVAALGSSDTVQVGDWAIAVGNPLGFDNTVTLGIVSTLKRSSAQVGIADKRLDFIQTDAAINPGNSGGPLLNERGEVIGINTAIRPDAMGIGFAIPIDKAKAIALKLQRDGKVIHPYLGVQMITLTPQLARQNNLDPNSPIQIPEVNGVFVMRVIPDSPAAIAGIRRGDVIVQVDRESVTSADNLQNLVENSRLGQVLQVKVQRGNQIQVISVRTAELQDAA
;
A
#
# COMPACT_ATOMS: atom_id res chain seq x y z
N MET A 1 47.62 16.59 -37.91
CA MET A 1 47.38 17.08 -36.55
C MET A 1 46.20 16.33 -35.90
N ARG A 2 46.43 15.14 -35.34
CA ARG A 2 45.40 14.36 -34.57
C ARG A 2 46.09 13.22 -33.81
N PHE A 3 46.97 13.55 -32.81
CA PHE A 3 47.58 12.54 -31.93
C PHE A 3 47.63 12.96 -30.45
N SER A 4 46.94 14.04 -30.05
CA SER A 4 47.04 14.56 -28.67
C SER A 4 45.84 14.25 -27.77
N GLN A 5 44.75 13.63 -28.26
CA GLN A 5 43.57 13.36 -27.43
C GLN A 5 43.51 11.96 -26.82
N VAL A 6 44.27 10.99 -27.31
CA VAL A 6 44.25 9.62 -26.79
C VAL A 6 45.04 9.49 -25.47
N GLY A 7 46.06 10.33 -25.25
CA GLY A 7 46.84 10.30 -24.01
C GLY A 7 46.15 10.79 -22.74
N GLY A 8 45.10 11.63 -22.87
CA GLY A 8 44.35 12.15 -21.74
C GLY A 8 43.36 11.12 -21.18
N PHE A 9 42.74 10.34 -22.04
CA PHE A 9 41.76 9.34 -21.66
C PHE A 9 42.36 8.14 -20.90
N LEU A 10 43.53 7.67 -21.35
CA LEU A 10 44.27 6.61 -20.66
C LEU A 10 44.78 7.01 -19.28
N ARG A 11 45.19 8.27 -19.09
CA ARG A 11 45.65 8.79 -17.78
C ARG A 11 44.48 8.90 -16.78
N GLN A 12 43.30 9.32 -17.20
CA GLN A 12 42.12 9.38 -16.35
C GLN A 12 41.62 7.96 -15.95
N PHE A 13 41.62 7.03 -16.89
CA PHE A 13 41.21 5.66 -16.62
C PHE A 13 42.15 4.96 -15.62
N SER A 14 43.47 5.19 -15.72
CA SER A 14 44.46 4.67 -14.77
C SER A 14 44.27 5.26 -13.36
N SER A 15 43.89 6.53 -13.23
CA SER A 15 43.63 7.16 -11.93
C SER A 15 42.36 6.63 -11.24
N TYR A 16 41.32 6.37 -11.98
CA TYR A 16 40.08 5.78 -11.42
C TYR A 16 40.24 4.31 -11.02
N LEU A 17 41.04 3.55 -11.80
CA LEU A 17 41.33 2.15 -11.45
C LEU A 17 42.20 2.07 -10.18
N LEU A 18 43.18 2.97 -10.00
CA LEU A 18 43.97 3.05 -8.79
C LEU A 18 43.13 3.45 -7.57
N ALA A 19 42.21 4.40 -7.69
CA ALA A 19 41.31 4.82 -6.63
C ALA A 19 40.36 3.68 -6.22
N MET A 20 39.86 2.88 -7.17
CA MET A 20 39.03 1.73 -6.91
C MET A 20 39.77 0.61 -6.15
N ILE A 21 41.04 0.34 -6.54
CA ILE A 21 41.86 -0.67 -5.86
C ILE A 21 42.22 -0.23 -4.44
N VAL A 22 42.50 1.04 -4.20
CA VAL A 22 42.77 1.59 -2.86
C VAL A 22 41.51 1.58 -2.00
N GLY A 23 40.32 1.85 -2.57
CA GLY A 23 39.03 1.77 -1.87
C GLY A 23 38.73 0.34 -1.42
N VAL A 24 38.93 -0.66 -2.27
CA VAL A 24 38.74 -2.07 -1.94
C VAL A 24 39.73 -2.57 -0.89
N ALA A 25 40.99 -2.12 -0.96
CA ALA A 25 41.99 -2.49 0.05
C ALA A 25 41.69 -1.87 1.43
N LEU A 26 41.16 -0.65 1.49
CA LEU A 26 40.75 0.00 2.74
C LEU A 26 39.52 -0.66 3.36
N THR A 27 38.55 -1.13 2.56
CA THR A 27 37.37 -1.85 3.06
C THR A 27 37.68 -3.27 3.53
N LEU A 28 38.63 -3.96 2.92
CA LEU A 28 39.07 -5.29 3.36
C LEU A 28 39.98 -5.25 4.59
N GLY A 29 40.66 -4.14 4.86
CA GLY A 29 41.58 -3.94 6.00
C GLY A 29 40.89 -3.66 7.35
N THR A 30 39.58 -3.34 7.35
CA THR A 30 38.83 -2.98 8.57
C THR A 30 38.08 -4.15 9.22
N PHE A 31 38.07 -5.35 8.64
CA PHE A 31 37.53 -6.56 9.27
C PHE A 31 38.60 -7.34 10.06
N HIS A 32 39.32 -6.68 10.95
CA HIS A 32 39.92 -7.39 12.08
C HIS A 32 38.80 -7.62 13.11
N VAL A 33 38.30 -8.84 13.13
CA VAL A 33 37.47 -9.39 14.19
C VAL A 33 38.28 -9.33 15.48
N LEU A 34 38.02 -8.36 16.34
CA LEU A 34 38.44 -8.39 17.75
C LEU A 34 37.69 -9.57 18.40
N PRO A 35 38.37 -10.53 18.99
CA PRO A 35 37.68 -11.56 19.76
C PRO A 35 36.95 -10.89 20.92
N SER A 36 35.61 -10.98 20.95
CA SER A 36 34.79 -10.61 22.11
C SER A 36 35.28 -11.48 23.30
N GLN A 37 35.95 -10.88 24.24
CA GLN A 37 36.14 -11.50 25.56
C GLN A 37 34.74 -11.50 26.21
N ALA A 38 34.13 -12.67 26.24
CA ALA A 38 32.99 -12.91 27.09
C ALA A 38 33.50 -12.85 28.54
N ASP A 39 32.98 -11.91 29.31
CA ASP A 39 33.17 -11.88 30.74
C ASP A 39 32.70 -13.21 31.33
N PRO A 40 33.47 -13.85 32.22
CA PRO A 40 33.06 -15.08 32.89
C PRO A 40 31.84 -14.78 33.76
N ALA A 41 30.80 -15.58 33.62
CA ALA A 41 29.63 -15.54 34.47
C ALA A 41 30.01 -15.55 35.95
N PRO A 42 29.33 -14.80 36.84
CA PRO A 42 29.65 -14.79 38.24
C PRO A 42 29.45 -16.20 38.83
N THR A 43 30.50 -16.73 39.37
CA THR A 43 30.51 -18.00 40.12
C THR A 43 29.63 -17.84 41.34
N VAL A 44 28.47 -18.51 41.35
CA VAL A 44 27.64 -18.62 42.54
C VAL A 44 28.40 -19.46 43.56
N VAL A 45 28.97 -18.80 44.57
CA VAL A 45 29.49 -19.46 45.76
C VAL A 45 28.30 -20.03 46.52
N ARG A 46 28.19 -21.35 46.54
CA ARG A 46 27.24 -22.10 47.32
C ARG A 46 27.73 -22.07 48.77
N GLY A 47 27.20 -21.12 49.54
CA GLY A 47 27.32 -21.18 51.02
C GLY A 47 26.39 -22.26 51.51
N GLU A 48 26.94 -23.30 52.11
CA GLU A 48 26.23 -24.23 52.94
C GLU A 48 25.94 -23.52 54.32
N ASP A 49 24.73 -22.92 54.36
CA ASP A 49 24.14 -22.54 55.63
C ASP A 49 22.93 -23.44 55.87
N ASP A 50 23.16 -24.32 56.86
CA ASP A 50 22.22 -25.23 57.47
C ASP A 50 21.05 -24.45 58.12
N MET A 51 19.93 -24.29 57.36
CA MET A 51 18.71 -23.73 57.90
C MET A 51 17.66 -24.85 58.02
N THR A 52 17.66 -25.44 59.25
CA THR A 52 16.61 -26.33 59.71
C THR A 52 15.25 -25.62 59.71
N ILE A 53 14.37 -26.03 58.77
CA ILE A 53 12.95 -25.60 58.71
C ILE A 53 12.21 -26.36 59.85
N PRO A 54 11.52 -25.67 60.76
CA PRO A 54 10.66 -26.34 61.76
C PRO A 54 9.43 -26.90 60.99
N THR A 55 9.25 -28.21 61.05
CA THR A 55 8.03 -28.93 60.66
C THR A 55 6.89 -28.56 61.58
N GLN A 56 5.95 -27.75 61.16
CA GLN A 56 4.65 -27.63 61.80
C GLN A 56 3.65 -28.65 61.19
N PRO A 57 2.69 -29.17 61.97
CA PRO A 57 1.76 -30.20 61.50
C PRO A 57 0.81 -29.63 60.45
N SER A 58 0.61 -30.43 59.40
CA SER A 58 -0.25 -30.16 58.27
C SER A 58 -1.70 -30.02 58.69
N ASP A 59 -2.22 -28.80 58.70
CA ASP A 59 -3.65 -28.58 58.62
C ASP A 59 -4.10 -28.92 57.21
N ILE A 60 -5.01 -29.88 57.07
CA ILE A 60 -5.63 -30.32 55.83
C ILE A 60 -6.44 -29.15 55.28
N ILE A 61 -5.88 -28.38 54.36
CA ILE A 61 -6.63 -27.43 53.53
C ILE A 61 -7.45 -28.27 52.56
N PRO A 62 -8.80 -28.13 52.52
CA PRO A 62 -9.59 -28.80 51.51
C PRO A 62 -9.07 -28.39 50.12
N GLN A 63 -8.69 -29.36 49.30
CA GLN A 63 -8.36 -29.12 47.91
C GLN A 63 -9.59 -28.47 47.24
N GLN A 64 -9.55 -27.16 47.10
CA GLN A 64 -10.43 -26.43 46.24
C GLN A 64 -10.06 -26.85 44.81
N GLU A 65 -10.90 -27.65 44.20
CA GLU A 65 -10.74 -28.06 42.79
C GLU A 65 -10.44 -26.81 41.97
N SER A 66 -9.24 -26.76 41.42
CA SER A 66 -8.80 -25.67 40.56
C SER A 66 -9.77 -25.53 39.39
N PRO A 67 -10.31 -24.34 39.11
CA PRO A 67 -11.19 -24.11 37.98
C PRO A 67 -10.51 -24.26 36.60
N ALA A 68 -9.31 -24.81 36.57
CA ALA A 68 -8.51 -25.00 35.34
C ALA A 68 -9.03 -26.09 34.37
N LYS A 69 -10.01 -26.91 34.76
CA LYS A 69 -10.57 -27.95 33.90
C LYS A 69 -11.78 -27.50 33.06
N ALA A 70 -12.33 -26.32 33.31
CA ALA A 70 -13.48 -25.80 32.51
C ALA A 70 -13.08 -24.97 31.27
N ALA A 71 -11.77 -24.70 31.05
CA ALA A 71 -11.30 -23.82 29.95
C ALA A 71 -10.74 -24.58 28.73
N ILE A 72 -10.75 -25.92 28.73
CA ILE A 72 -10.28 -26.69 27.57
C ILE A 72 -11.46 -26.96 26.64
N GLY A 73 -12.01 -25.91 26.03
CA GLY A 73 -13.14 -26.04 25.09
C GLY A 73 -13.65 -24.74 24.49
N SER A 74 -13.17 -23.57 24.92
CA SER A 74 -13.58 -22.31 24.28
C SER A 74 -12.71 -22.06 23.05
N THR A 75 -13.30 -22.22 21.89
CA THR A 75 -12.69 -21.79 20.63
C THR A 75 -12.31 -20.31 20.74
N SER A 76 -11.04 -19.97 20.44
CA SER A 76 -10.59 -18.57 20.40
C SER A 76 -11.53 -17.75 19.50
N PHE A 77 -11.82 -16.49 19.89
CA PHE A 77 -12.63 -15.59 19.05
C PHE A 77 -12.02 -15.43 17.64
N VAL A 78 -10.68 -15.46 17.53
CA VAL A 78 -9.97 -15.44 16.24
C VAL A 78 -10.35 -16.65 15.40
N THR A 79 -10.30 -17.84 15.99
CA THR A 79 -10.70 -19.10 15.32
C THR A 79 -12.17 -19.03 14.89
N ALA A 80 -13.05 -18.51 15.75
CA ALA A 80 -14.47 -18.36 15.42
C ALA A 80 -14.69 -17.38 14.26
N ALA A 81 -14.02 -16.23 14.28
CA ALA A 81 -14.07 -15.23 13.22
C ALA A 81 -13.56 -15.80 11.88
N VAL A 82 -12.42 -16.50 11.90
CA VAL A 82 -11.81 -17.11 10.71
C VAL A 82 -12.69 -18.25 10.15
N ASN A 83 -13.28 -19.08 11.01
CA ASN A 83 -14.19 -20.14 10.54
C ASN A 83 -15.44 -19.59 9.87
N ARG A 84 -15.91 -18.42 10.30
CA ARG A 84 -17.09 -17.76 9.70
C ARG A 84 -16.84 -17.30 8.28
N VAL A 85 -15.65 -16.79 7.97
CA VAL A 85 -15.35 -16.16 6.69
C VAL A 85 -14.39 -16.99 5.80
N GLY A 86 -13.65 -17.90 6.40
CA GLY A 86 -12.53 -18.57 5.77
C GLY A 86 -12.87 -19.33 4.48
N ASN A 87 -14.10 -19.85 4.35
CA ASN A 87 -14.54 -20.51 3.13
C ASN A 87 -14.86 -19.53 1.99
N ALA A 88 -15.06 -18.25 2.32
CA ALA A 88 -15.28 -17.21 1.34
C ALA A 88 -13.96 -16.54 0.88
N VAL A 89 -12.84 -16.80 1.57
CA VAL A 89 -11.51 -16.30 1.17
C VAL A 89 -10.94 -17.19 0.09
N VAL A 90 -10.45 -16.58 -0.98
CA VAL A 90 -9.93 -17.26 -2.16
C VAL A 90 -8.49 -16.84 -2.46
N ARG A 91 -7.76 -17.75 -3.11
CA ARG A 91 -6.50 -17.45 -3.75
C ARG A 91 -6.74 -16.97 -5.18
N ILE A 92 -6.00 -15.97 -5.60
CA ILE A 92 -6.00 -15.45 -6.96
C ILE A 92 -4.60 -15.61 -7.54
N ASP A 93 -4.48 -16.44 -8.57
CA ASP A 93 -3.27 -16.60 -9.37
C ASP A 93 -3.44 -15.84 -10.68
N THR A 94 -2.43 -15.09 -11.08
CA THR A 94 -2.42 -14.33 -12.33
C THR A 94 -1.24 -14.71 -13.20
N GLU A 95 -1.45 -14.71 -14.52
CA GLU A 95 -0.41 -14.92 -15.51
C GLU A 95 -0.42 -13.72 -16.46
N ARG A 96 0.77 -13.18 -16.72
CA ARG A 96 1.00 -12.09 -17.67
C ARG A 96 2.16 -12.45 -18.58
N THR A 97 1.95 -12.32 -19.89
CA THR A 97 2.98 -12.56 -20.90
C THR A 97 3.63 -11.24 -21.29
N ILE A 98 4.91 -11.08 -21.00
CA ILE A 98 5.68 -9.91 -21.44
C ILE A 98 6.49 -10.30 -22.68
N THR A 99 6.16 -9.66 -23.81
CA THR A 99 6.99 -9.71 -25.01
C THR A 99 7.98 -8.54 -24.92
N ARG A 100 9.24 -8.84 -24.60
CA ARG A 100 10.30 -7.83 -24.64
C ARG A 100 10.57 -7.47 -26.10
N ARG A 101 10.28 -6.22 -26.50
CA ARG A 101 10.76 -5.69 -27.77
C ARG A 101 12.29 -5.59 -27.68
N ILE A 102 12.97 -6.06 -28.69
CA ILE A 102 14.42 -5.85 -28.84
C ILE A 102 14.63 -4.33 -28.98
N ASP A 103 15.66 -3.81 -28.30
CA ASP A 103 16.04 -2.41 -28.37
C ASP A 103 16.17 -2.00 -29.84
N PRO A 104 15.53 -0.91 -30.30
CA PRO A 104 15.63 -0.43 -31.68
C PRO A 104 17.07 -0.25 -32.15
N PHE A 105 18.02 -0.08 -31.22
CA PHE A 105 19.46 -0.01 -31.52
C PHE A 105 20.01 -1.35 -32.09
N MET A 106 19.44 -2.49 -31.69
CA MET A 106 19.80 -3.80 -32.21
C MET A 106 19.16 -4.12 -33.58
N GLU A 107 18.16 -3.36 -34.00
CA GLU A 107 17.56 -3.43 -35.33
C GLU A 107 18.35 -2.63 -36.37
N ASP A 108 19.35 -1.83 -35.96
CA ASP A 108 20.20 -1.04 -36.85
C ASP A 108 20.92 -1.97 -37.85
N PRO A 109 20.80 -1.71 -39.18
CA PRO A 109 21.47 -2.49 -40.21
C PRO A 109 22.99 -2.59 -40.04
N PHE A 110 23.63 -1.59 -39.39
CA PHE A 110 25.05 -1.59 -39.11
C PHE A 110 25.41 -2.64 -38.04
N PHE A 111 24.56 -2.77 -37.00
CA PHE A 111 24.76 -3.76 -35.93
C PHE A 111 24.62 -5.20 -36.46
N ARG A 112 23.61 -5.46 -37.31
CA ARG A 112 23.41 -6.77 -37.97
C ARG A 112 24.59 -7.17 -38.84
N ARG A 113 25.18 -6.22 -39.57
CA ARG A 113 26.32 -6.47 -40.45
C ARG A 113 27.60 -6.80 -39.69
N PHE A 114 27.74 -6.34 -38.44
CA PHE A 114 28.95 -6.54 -37.62
C PHE A 114 28.88 -7.80 -36.75
N PHE A 115 27.70 -8.16 -36.25
CA PHE A 115 27.50 -9.26 -35.33
C PHE A 115 26.81 -10.50 -35.93
N GLY A 116 26.41 -10.46 -37.19
CA GLY A 116 25.79 -11.58 -37.92
C GLY A 116 24.34 -11.89 -37.50
N ASP A 117 23.67 -12.75 -38.29
CA ASP A 117 22.27 -13.16 -38.07
C ASP A 117 22.08 -14.13 -36.90
N SER A 118 23.10 -14.30 -36.06
CA SER A 118 23.08 -15.26 -34.94
C SER A 118 22.35 -14.73 -33.69
N PHE A 119 21.85 -13.50 -33.70
CA PHE A 119 21.04 -12.96 -32.60
C PHE A 119 19.58 -13.44 -32.76
N PRO A 120 18.96 -13.96 -31.69
CA PRO A 120 17.55 -14.33 -31.75
C PRO A 120 16.72 -13.09 -32.07
N GLN A 121 15.98 -13.13 -33.19
CA GLN A 121 15.11 -12.04 -33.64
C GLN A 121 13.91 -11.78 -32.71
N GLN A 122 13.67 -12.65 -31.73
CA GLN A 122 12.66 -12.52 -30.70
C GLN A 122 13.17 -13.18 -29.43
N LEU A 123 13.17 -12.46 -28.32
CA LEU A 123 13.32 -13.09 -27.01
C LEU A 123 12.04 -13.89 -26.73
N PRO A 124 12.15 -15.11 -26.18
CA PRO A 124 10.96 -15.88 -25.81
C PRO A 124 10.12 -15.04 -24.84
N PRO A 125 8.77 -15.04 -24.99
CA PRO A 125 7.90 -14.33 -24.09
C PRO A 125 8.13 -14.81 -22.65
N GLU A 126 8.33 -13.86 -21.74
CA GLU A 126 8.48 -14.14 -20.30
C GLU A 126 7.09 -14.19 -19.67
N GLN A 127 6.77 -15.31 -19.02
CA GLN A 127 5.53 -15.42 -18.24
C GLN A 127 5.79 -14.97 -16.79
N LEU A 128 5.22 -13.84 -16.43
CA LEU A 128 5.16 -13.39 -15.04
C LEU A 128 3.93 -14.01 -14.36
N ARG A 129 4.13 -14.50 -13.14
CA ARG A 129 3.07 -15.03 -12.31
C ARG A 129 2.91 -14.15 -11.08
N GLY A 130 1.68 -13.70 -10.85
CA GLY A 130 1.27 -12.97 -9.67
C GLY A 130 0.45 -13.85 -8.74
N LEU A 131 0.42 -13.46 -7.48
CA LEU A 131 -0.30 -14.14 -6.41
C LEU A 131 -0.93 -13.13 -5.47
N GLY A 132 -2.19 -13.33 -5.14
CA GLY A 132 -2.90 -12.57 -4.11
C GLY A 132 -4.06 -13.33 -3.53
N SER A 133 -4.81 -12.66 -2.69
CA SER A 133 -6.05 -13.14 -2.11
C SER A 133 -7.24 -12.31 -2.58
N GLY A 134 -8.43 -12.83 -2.36
CA GLY A 134 -9.69 -12.14 -2.52
C GLY A 134 -10.74 -12.74 -1.60
N PHE A 135 -11.94 -12.21 -1.62
CA PHE A 135 -13.06 -12.81 -0.91
C PHE A 135 -14.37 -12.64 -1.67
N ILE A 136 -15.22 -13.65 -1.56
CA ILE A 136 -16.50 -13.74 -2.27
C ILE A 136 -17.53 -12.86 -1.55
N ILE A 137 -18.17 -11.95 -2.30
CA ILE A 137 -19.19 -11.01 -1.81
C ILE A 137 -20.60 -11.30 -2.33
N ASP A 138 -20.75 -12.21 -3.29
CA ASP A 138 -22.04 -12.64 -3.84
C ASP A 138 -21.98 -14.13 -4.15
N LYS A 139 -23.02 -14.88 -3.82
CA LYS A 139 -23.13 -16.34 -4.00
C LYS A 139 -22.88 -16.79 -5.45
N ARG A 140 -23.16 -15.91 -6.41
CA ARG A 140 -22.96 -16.17 -7.83
C ARG A 140 -21.52 -15.97 -8.28
N GLY A 141 -20.57 -15.72 -7.35
CA GLY A 141 -19.13 -15.67 -7.62
C GLY A 141 -18.58 -14.29 -7.96
N LEU A 142 -19.09 -13.25 -7.33
CA LEU A 142 -18.45 -11.93 -7.34
C LEU A 142 -17.42 -11.86 -6.22
N ILE A 143 -16.22 -11.42 -6.55
CA ILE A 143 -15.04 -11.42 -5.66
C ILE A 143 -14.45 -10.02 -5.63
N LEU A 144 -14.13 -9.54 -4.44
CA LEU A 144 -13.31 -8.34 -4.22
C LEU A 144 -11.85 -8.72 -4.01
N THR A 145 -10.95 -7.91 -4.56
CA THR A 145 -9.50 -8.00 -4.38
C THR A 145 -8.86 -6.63 -4.64
N ASN A 146 -7.54 -6.52 -4.50
CA ASN A 146 -6.80 -5.33 -4.90
C ASN A 146 -6.60 -5.25 -6.43
N ALA A 147 -6.50 -4.02 -6.94
CA ALA A 147 -6.21 -3.77 -8.35
C ALA A 147 -4.85 -4.37 -8.75
N HIS A 148 -3.80 -4.11 -7.96
CA HIS A 148 -2.44 -4.60 -8.23
C HIS A 148 -2.33 -6.13 -8.28
N VAL A 149 -3.29 -6.88 -7.71
CA VAL A 149 -3.31 -8.36 -7.79
C VAL A 149 -3.68 -8.83 -9.19
N VAL A 150 -4.56 -8.12 -9.89
CA VAL A 150 -5.11 -8.54 -11.20
C VAL A 150 -4.75 -7.60 -12.34
N ASP A 151 -4.01 -6.54 -12.06
CA ASP A 151 -3.61 -5.56 -13.06
C ASP A 151 -2.78 -6.19 -14.18
N GLN A 152 -3.16 -5.85 -15.42
CA GLN A 152 -2.52 -6.33 -16.65
C GLN A 152 -2.39 -7.87 -16.74
N ALA A 153 -3.21 -8.63 -16.01
CA ALA A 153 -3.23 -10.09 -16.10
C ALA A 153 -3.92 -10.54 -17.38
N ASP A 154 -3.24 -11.36 -18.19
CA ASP A 154 -3.83 -12.03 -19.36
C ASP A 154 -4.82 -13.11 -18.92
N LYS A 155 -4.51 -13.75 -17.77
CA LYS A 155 -5.33 -14.81 -17.20
C LYS A 155 -5.39 -14.70 -15.69
N VAL A 156 -6.60 -14.84 -15.15
CA VAL A 156 -6.88 -14.87 -13.71
C VAL A 156 -7.47 -16.23 -13.36
N THR A 157 -6.88 -16.90 -12.39
CA THR A 157 -7.35 -18.20 -11.86
C THR A 157 -7.70 -18.02 -10.39
N VAL A 158 -8.92 -18.37 -10.02
CA VAL A 158 -9.42 -18.27 -8.65
C VAL A 158 -9.52 -19.69 -8.08
N ARG A 159 -8.86 -19.92 -6.94
CA ARG A 159 -8.91 -21.19 -6.21
C ARG A 159 -9.62 -21.00 -4.88
N LEU A 160 -10.65 -21.80 -4.66
CA LEU A 160 -11.39 -21.86 -3.40
C LEU A 160 -10.65 -22.70 -2.36
N LYS A 161 -10.99 -22.51 -1.09
CA LYS A 161 -10.41 -23.28 0.02
C LYS A 161 -10.68 -24.80 -0.09
N ASP A 162 -11.80 -25.20 -0.68
CA ASP A 162 -12.16 -26.60 -0.91
C ASP A 162 -11.44 -27.24 -2.13
N GLY A 163 -10.53 -26.51 -2.78
CA GLY A 163 -9.73 -26.97 -3.91
C GLY A 163 -10.36 -26.73 -5.28
N ARG A 164 -11.63 -26.32 -5.36
CA ARG A 164 -12.25 -25.97 -6.65
C ARG A 164 -11.53 -24.77 -7.27
N THR A 165 -11.35 -24.83 -8.58
CA THR A 165 -10.65 -23.81 -9.35
C THR A 165 -11.54 -23.29 -10.47
N TYR A 166 -11.57 -21.98 -10.65
CA TYR A 166 -12.37 -21.30 -11.67
C TYR A 166 -11.52 -20.30 -12.45
N GLU A 167 -11.85 -20.12 -13.71
CA GLU A 167 -11.36 -18.98 -14.48
C GLU A 167 -12.09 -17.71 -13.99
N GLY A 168 -11.30 -16.68 -13.64
CA GLY A 168 -11.79 -15.38 -13.20
C GLY A 168 -11.81 -14.37 -14.34
N LYS A 169 -12.93 -13.68 -14.51
CA LYS A 169 -13.04 -12.55 -15.42
C LYS A 169 -13.01 -11.24 -14.63
N VAL A 170 -12.01 -10.42 -14.86
CA VAL A 170 -11.94 -9.07 -14.29
C VAL A 170 -13.11 -8.24 -14.84
N LYS A 171 -13.97 -7.76 -13.96
CA LYS A 171 -15.13 -6.94 -14.30
C LYS A 171 -14.79 -5.46 -14.36
N GLY A 172 -13.85 -5.03 -13.58
CA GLY A 172 -13.34 -3.68 -13.55
C GLY A 172 -12.22 -3.55 -12.54
N ILE A 173 -11.37 -2.56 -12.80
CA ILE A 173 -10.23 -2.19 -11.97
C ILE A 173 -10.33 -0.70 -11.68
N ASP A 174 -9.98 -0.32 -10.48
CA ASP A 174 -9.78 1.06 -10.05
C ASP A 174 -8.39 1.19 -9.41
N GLU A 175 -7.43 1.63 -10.19
CA GLU A 175 -6.06 1.80 -9.75
C GLU A 175 -5.92 2.89 -8.68
N VAL A 176 -6.75 3.93 -8.74
CA VAL A 176 -6.75 5.06 -7.80
C VAL A 176 -7.07 4.61 -6.38
N THR A 177 -7.98 3.65 -6.22
CA THR A 177 -8.35 3.08 -4.92
C THR A 177 -7.77 1.70 -4.68
N ASP A 178 -6.95 1.18 -5.59
CA ASP A 178 -6.37 -0.16 -5.54
C ASP A 178 -7.41 -1.27 -5.34
N LEU A 179 -8.55 -1.17 -6.03
CA LEU A 179 -9.65 -2.13 -5.93
C LEU A 179 -9.97 -2.77 -7.28
N ALA A 180 -10.31 -4.05 -7.26
CA ALA A 180 -10.79 -4.77 -8.43
C ALA A 180 -11.95 -5.71 -8.08
N VAL A 181 -12.78 -5.96 -9.07
CA VAL A 181 -13.88 -6.94 -9.01
C VAL A 181 -13.60 -8.04 -10.03
N VAL A 182 -13.56 -9.27 -9.53
CA VAL A 182 -13.41 -10.48 -10.34
C VAL A 182 -14.71 -11.29 -10.29
N LYS A 183 -15.15 -11.83 -11.42
CA LYS A 183 -16.32 -12.69 -11.55
C LYS A 183 -15.90 -14.09 -11.95
N ILE A 184 -16.33 -15.08 -11.19
CA ILE A 184 -16.28 -16.50 -11.56
C ILE A 184 -17.69 -17.03 -11.82
N ASN A 185 -17.81 -18.12 -12.54
CA ASN A 185 -19.09 -18.78 -12.84
C ASN A 185 -19.15 -20.13 -12.11
N PRO A 186 -19.63 -20.18 -10.86
CA PRO A 186 -19.72 -21.41 -10.10
C PRO A 186 -20.95 -22.22 -10.52
N ASP A 187 -20.84 -23.54 -10.36
CA ASP A 187 -21.95 -24.50 -10.63
C ASP A 187 -23.00 -24.51 -9.51
N GLN A 188 -22.67 -23.97 -8.34
CA GLN A 188 -23.51 -23.92 -7.15
C GLN A 188 -23.25 -22.65 -6.34
N ASP A 189 -24.16 -22.30 -5.45
CA ASP A 189 -24.02 -21.18 -4.54
C ASP A 189 -22.71 -21.28 -3.75
N LEU A 190 -21.97 -20.17 -3.69
CA LEU A 190 -20.72 -20.05 -2.96
C LEU A 190 -20.92 -19.46 -1.55
N PRO A 191 -20.03 -19.79 -0.59
CA PRO A 191 -19.98 -19.08 0.68
C PRO A 191 -19.62 -17.62 0.44
N VAL A 192 -20.26 -16.72 1.22
CA VAL A 192 -20.10 -15.26 1.10
C VAL A 192 -19.54 -14.70 2.39
N ALA A 193 -18.58 -13.79 2.29
CA ALA A 193 -18.04 -13.06 3.44
C ALA A 193 -19.09 -12.08 3.99
N ALA A 194 -19.28 -12.07 5.31
CA ALA A 194 -20.13 -11.09 5.97
C ALA A 194 -19.44 -9.73 5.95
N LEU A 195 -20.02 -8.75 5.25
CA LEU A 195 -19.49 -7.40 5.19
C LEU A 195 -20.00 -6.59 6.39
N GLY A 196 -19.08 -6.07 7.20
CA GLY A 196 -19.34 -5.14 8.28
C GLY A 196 -19.47 -3.69 7.81
N SER A 197 -19.13 -2.75 8.70
CA SER A 197 -19.01 -1.33 8.40
C SER A 197 -17.69 -0.79 8.94
N SER A 198 -16.95 -0.08 8.11
CA SER A 198 -15.73 0.61 8.50
C SER A 198 -15.99 1.92 9.25
N ASP A 199 -17.21 2.48 9.17
CA ASP A 199 -17.58 3.72 9.84
C ASP A 199 -17.75 3.55 11.35
N THR A 200 -17.97 2.30 11.81
CA THR A 200 -18.14 1.98 13.24
C THR A 200 -16.85 1.54 13.92
N VAL A 201 -15.78 1.36 13.15
CA VAL A 201 -14.48 0.89 13.64
C VAL A 201 -13.81 1.96 14.49
N GLN A 202 -13.19 1.55 15.59
CA GLN A 202 -12.47 2.40 16.52
C GLN A 202 -11.01 1.98 16.64
N VAL A 203 -10.14 2.93 17.01
CA VAL A 203 -8.75 2.62 17.36
C VAL A 203 -8.74 1.73 18.61
N GLY A 204 -8.00 0.63 18.54
CA GLY A 204 -7.95 -0.40 19.57
C GLY A 204 -8.86 -1.61 19.30
N ASP A 205 -9.77 -1.55 18.32
CA ASP A 205 -10.56 -2.71 17.91
C ASP A 205 -9.67 -3.83 17.36
N TRP A 206 -10.07 -5.07 17.56
CA TRP A 206 -9.37 -6.22 16.98
C TRP A 206 -9.36 -6.19 15.46
N ALA A 207 -8.22 -6.48 14.88
CA ALA A 207 -7.99 -6.56 13.44
C ALA A 207 -7.40 -7.94 13.09
N ILE A 208 -8.15 -8.76 12.37
CA ILE A 208 -7.76 -10.11 11.95
C ILE A 208 -7.59 -10.09 10.45
N ALA A 209 -6.34 -10.09 9.96
CA ALA A 209 -6.08 -10.17 8.54
C ALA A 209 -6.07 -11.62 8.07
N VAL A 210 -6.81 -11.90 6.99
CA VAL A 210 -6.92 -13.24 6.42
C VAL A 210 -6.51 -13.21 4.96
N GLY A 211 -5.77 -14.24 4.53
CA GLY A 211 -5.43 -14.47 3.13
C GLY A 211 -5.37 -15.97 2.84
N ASN A 212 -5.21 -16.32 1.55
CA ASN A 212 -5.07 -17.71 1.13
C ASN A 212 -3.93 -17.85 0.11
N PRO A 213 -2.66 -17.63 0.53
CA PRO A 213 -1.53 -17.62 -0.39
C PRO A 213 -1.22 -18.98 -1.01
N LEU A 214 -1.55 -20.10 -0.32
CA LEU A 214 -1.25 -21.45 -0.79
C LEU A 214 -2.45 -22.16 -1.42
N GLY A 215 -3.68 -21.60 -1.28
CA GLY A 215 -4.88 -22.13 -1.92
C GLY A 215 -5.59 -23.25 -1.15
N PHE A 216 -5.05 -23.71 -0.01
CA PHE A 216 -5.64 -24.78 0.81
C PHE A 216 -5.99 -24.26 2.20
N ASP A 217 -5.04 -23.57 2.86
CA ASP A 217 -5.22 -23.07 4.20
C ASP A 217 -5.14 -21.54 4.24
N ASN A 218 -6.00 -20.95 5.07
CA ASN A 218 -5.96 -19.52 5.29
C ASN A 218 -4.76 -19.15 6.17
N THR A 219 -3.99 -18.17 5.75
CA THR A 219 -3.01 -17.48 6.59
C THR A 219 -3.73 -16.41 7.38
N VAL A 220 -3.50 -16.38 8.70
CA VAL A 220 -4.18 -15.47 9.63
C VAL A 220 -3.14 -14.72 10.44
N THR A 221 -3.29 -13.40 10.52
CA THR A 221 -2.52 -12.56 11.44
C THR A 221 -3.47 -11.74 12.29
N LEU A 222 -3.09 -11.49 13.55
CA LEU A 222 -3.88 -10.78 14.54
C LEU A 222 -3.16 -9.52 14.99
N GLY A 223 -3.89 -8.45 15.11
CA GLY A 223 -3.45 -7.17 15.65
C GLY A 223 -4.65 -6.33 16.07
N ILE A 224 -4.47 -5.03 16.10
CA ILE A 224 -5.50 -4.05 16.39
C ILE A 224 -5.57 -2.99 15.29
N VAL A 225 -6.65 -2.24 15.27
CA VAL A 225 -6.73 -0.99 14.52
C VAL A 225 -5.88 0.06 15.23
N SER A 226 -4.76 0.44 14.60
CA SER A 226 -3.80 1.39 15.19
C SER A 226 -4.17 2.84 14.93
N THR A 227 -4.74 3.12 13.74
CA THR A 227 -5.17 4.47 13.34
C THR A 227 -6.22 4.38 12.24
N LEU A 228 -7.11 5.36 12.21
CA LEU A 228 -8.11 5.55 11.15
C LEU A 228 -7.77 6.77 10.30
N LYS A 229 -8.25 6.79 9.04
CA LYS A 229 -8.12 7.93 8.13
C LYS A 229 -6.67 8.36 7.86
N ARG A 230 -5.76 7.39 7.73
CA ARG A 230 -4.43 7.69 7.20
C ARG A 230 -4.52 7.91 5.70
N SER A 231 -4.35 9.15 5.26
CA SER A 231 -4.37 9.43 3.82
C SER A 231 -3.19 8.77 3.11
N SER A 232 -3.41 8.36 1.88
CA SER A 232 -2.39 7.76 1.02
C SER A 232 -1.15 8.64 0.88
N ALA A 233 -1.32 9.97 0.82
CA ALA A 233 -0.21 10.92 0.79
C ALA A 233 0.64 10.89 2.07
N GLN A 234 0.02 10.73 3.26
CA GLN A 234 0.74 10.65 4.55
C GLN A 234 1.58 9.37 4.68
N VAL A 235 1.18 8.31 3.98
CA VAL A 235 1.92 7.04 3.99
C VAL A 235 2.88 6.89 2.81
N GLY A 236 3.06 7.96 2.02
CA GLY A 236 4.02 8.01 0.91
C GLY A 236 3.52 7.39 -0.38
N ILE A 237 2.19 7.26 -0.55
CA ILE A 237 1.54 6.69 -1.73
C ILE A 237 0.68 7.77 -2.38
N ALA A 238 1.36 8.74 -2.98
CA ALA A 238 0.71 9.95 -3.50
C ALA A 238 -0.19 9.71 -4.74
N ASP A 239 -0.04 8.57 -5.40
CA ASP A 239 -0.83 8.15 -6.56
C ASP A 239 -2.19 7.55 -6.19
N LYS A 240 -2.38 7.13 -4.95
CA LYS A 240 -3.67 6.62 -4.46
C LYS A 240 -4.50 7.71 -3.81
N ARG A 241 -5.83 7.52 -3.78
CA ARG A 241 -6.78 8.46 -3.16
C ARG A 241 -7.67 7.74 -2.16
N LEU A 242 -7.05 7.37 -1.05
CA LEU A 242 -7.67 6.59 0.02
C LEU A 242 -7.25 7.09 1.39
N ASP A 243 -8.19 6.98 2.31
CA ASP A 243 -7.93 6.99 3.75
C ASP A 243 -7.92 5.54 4.23
N PHE A 244 -6.77 5.05 4.67
CA PHE A 244 -6.59 3.68 5.11
C PHE A 244 -6.95 3.47 6.58
N ILE A 245 -7.38 2.26 6.91
CA ILE A 245 -7.30 1.68 8.24
C ILE A 245 -5.86 1.21 8.42
N GLN A 246 -5.15 1.72 9.42
CA GLN A 246 -3.83 1.24 9.80
C GLN A 246 -3.98 0.17 10.89
N THR A 247 -3.21 -0.90 10.79
CA THR A 247 -3.19 -2.01 11.76
C THR A 247 -1.75 -2.50 11.99
N ASP A 248 -1.49 -3.10 13.13
CA ASP A 248 -0.25 -3.84 13.42
C ASP A 248 -0.38 -5.35 13.12
N ALA A 249 -1.58 -5.82 12.71
CA ALA A 249 -1.71 -7.13 12.09
C ALA A 249 -0.77 -7.21 10.89
N ALA A 250 0.06 -8.26 10.80
CA ALA A 250 1.06 -8.38 9.75
C ALA A 250 0.39 -8.53 8.37
N ILE A 251 0.59 -7.55 7.49
CA ILE A 251 0.16 -7.58 6.10
C ILE A 251 1.41 -7.88 5.26
N ASN A 252 1.35 -8.99 4.52
CA ASN A 252 2.46 -9.51 3.72
C ASN A 252 1.97 -9.94 2.32
N PRO A 253 2.86 -10.11 1.35
CA PRO A 253 2.51 -10.76 0.09
C PRO A 253 1.78 -12.08 0.34
N GLY A 254 0.57 -12.20 -0.23
CA GLY A 254 -0.30 -13.37 -0.07
C GLY A 254 -1.57 -13.10 0.74
N ASN A 255 -1.62 -12.14 1.69
CA ASN A 255 -2.90 -11.70 2.27
C ASN A 255 -3.44 -10.40 1.65
N SER A 256 -2.67 -9.73 0.78
CA SER A 256 -3.16 -8.60 -0.03
C SER A 256 -4.38 -8.99 -0.87
N GLY A 257 -5.41 -8.17 -0.86
CA GLY A 257 -6.72 -8.42 -1.47
C GLY A 257 -7.66 -9.27 -0.62
N GLY A 258 -7.14 -9.94 0.42
CA GLY A 258 -7.95 -10.65 1.41
C GLY A 258 -8.62 -9.71 2.42
N PRO A 259 -9.57 -10.21 3.22
CA PRO A 259 -10.32 -9.41 4.16
C PRO A 259 -9.54 -9.10 5.45
N LEU A 260 -9.74 -7.88 5.99
CA LEU A 260 -9.49 -7.53 7.38
C LEU A 260 -10.81 -7.67 8.14
N LEU A 261 -10.82 -8.44 9.23
CA LEU A 261 -12.02 -8.76 10.00
C LEU A 261 -12.00 -8.12 11.38
N ASN A 262 -13.17 -7.86 11.95
CA ASN A 262 -13.35 -7.61 13.37
C ASN A 262 -13.47 -8.94 14.16
N GLU A 263 -13.63 -8.86 15.49
CA GLU A 263 -13.79 -10.02 16.38
C GLU A 263 -15.04 -10.87 16.07
N ARG A 264 -16.03 -10.31 15.39
CA ARG A 264 -17.25 -11.01 14.95
C ARG A 264 -17.08 -11.74 13.62
N GLY A 265 -15.91 -11.64 12.97
CA GLY A 265 -15.67 -12.20 11.64
C GLY A 265 -16.40 -11.44 10.53
N GLU A 266 -16.67 -10.17 10.71
CA GLU A 266 -17.22 -9.30 9.67
C GLU A 266 -16.07 -8.52 9.02
N VAL A 267 -16.12 -8.37 7.70
CA VAL A 267 -15.10 -7.65 6.94
C VAL A 267 -15.23 -6.16 7.20
N ILE A 268 -14.19 -5.54 7.76
CA ILE A 268 -14.07 -4.10 8.01
C ILE A 268 -13.14 -3.41 7.01
N GLY A 269 -12.32 -4.18 6.27
CA GLY A 269 -11.41 -3.64 5.26
C GLY A 269 -10.85 -4.70 4.34
N ILE A 270 -10.07 -4.27 3.34
CA ILE A 270 -9.33 -5.11 2.40
C ILE A 270 -7.85 -4.89 2.64
N ASN A 271 -7.13 -5.95 3.01
CA ASN A 271 -5.68 -5.90 3.25
C ASN A 271 -4.94 -5.41 2.00
N THR A 272 -4.01 -4.48 2.16
CA THR A 272 -3.16 -4.03 1.06
C THR A 272 -1.71 -3.87 1.52
N ALA A 273 -0.79 -4.62 0.89
CA ALA A 273 0.63 -4.59 1.21
C ALA A 273 1.28 -3.44 0.44
N ILE A 274 1.39 -2.28 1.07
CA ILE A 274 1.79 -1.04 0.42
C ILE A 274 3.27 -0.72 0.66
N ARG A 275 3.83 -1.11 1.81
CA ARG A 275 5.21 -0.80 2.22
C ARG A 275 5.90 -2.02 2.82
N PRO A 276 6.67 -2.76 2.02
CA PRO A 276 7.42 -3.94 2.51
C PRO A 276 8.47 -3.61 3.57
N ASP A 277 8.94 -2.36 3.61
CA ASP A 277 9.99 -1.85 4.49
C ASP A 277 9.47 -1.33 5.85
N ALA A 278 8.15 -1.24 6.05
CA ALA A 278 7.54 -0.75 7.29
C ALA A 278 7.09 -1.92 8.18
N MET A 279 8.01 -2.53 8.92
CA MET A 279 7.67 -3.61 9.86
C MET A 279 6.69 -3.14 10.94
N GLY A 280 5.61 -3.92 11.18
CA GLY A 280 4.58 -3.61 12.18
C GLY A 280 3.57 -2.55 11.76
N ILE A 281 3.55 -2.16 10.47
CA ILE A 281 2.57 -1.22 9.92
C ILE A 281 1.88 -1.86 8.71
N GLY A 282 0.64 -2.29 8.90
CA GLY A 282 -0.24 -2.78 7.85
C GLY A 282 -1.31 -1.76 7.49
N PHE A 283 -1.83 -1.86 6.28
CA PHE A 283 -2.89 -0.99 5.80
C PHE A 283 -4.04 -1.82 5.22
N ALA A 284 -5.27 -1.32 5.37
CA ALA A 284 -6.44 -1.88 4.74
C ALA A 284 -7.34 -0.78 4.18
N ILE A 285 -7.93 -1.05 3.03
CA ILE A 285 -8.93 -0.18 2.39
C ILE A 285 -10.25 -0.36 3.14
N PRO A 286 -10.90 0.72 3.64
CA PRO A 286 -12.16 0.62 4.37
C PRO A 286 -13.26 -0.07 3.56
N ILE A 287 -14.01 -0.97 4.20
CA ILE A 287 -15.01 -1.80 3.50
C ILE A 287 -16.17 -0.98 2.93
N ASP A 288 -16.59 0.12 3.56
CA ASP A 288 -17.68 0.94 3.04
C ASP A 288 -17.27 1.67 1.75
N LYS A 289 -16.01 2.11 1.66
CA LYS A 289 -15.44 2.62 0.40
C LYS A 289 -15.41 1.52 -0.66
N ALA A 290 -14.94 0.32 -0.28
CA ALA A 290 -14.84 -0.81 -1.19
C ALA A 290 -16.21 -1.25 -1.73
N LYS A 291 -17.26 -1.26 -0.92
CA LYS A 291 -18.64 -1.54 -1.37
C LYS A 291 -19.11 -0.55 -2.42
N ALA A 292 -18.90 0.75 -2.19
CA ALA A 292 -19.30 1.80 -3.12
C ALA A 292 -18.57 1.69 -4.47
N ILE A 293 -17.27 1.40 -4.45
CA ILE A 293 -16.44 1.20 -5.64
C ILE A 293 -16.84 -0.08 -6.37
N ALA A 294 -17.02 -1.20 -5.65
CA ALA A 294 -17.42 -2.48 -6.24
C ALA A 294 -18.72 -2.40 -7.05
N LEU A 295 -19.71 -1.66 -6.57
CA LEU A 295 -20.95 -1.43 -7.30
C LEU A 295 -20.72 -0.70 -8.63
N LYS A 296 -19.85 0.30 -8.65
CA LYS A 296 -19.47 1.02 -9.88
C LYS A 296 -18.70 0.11 -10.85
N LEU A 297 -17.69 -0.61 -10.35
CA LEU A 297 -16.90 -1.55 -11.15
C LEU A 297 -17.76 -2.67 -11.75
N GLN A 298 -18.71 -3.19 -10.98
CA GLN A 298 -19.62 -4.23 -11.47
C GLN A 298 -20.55 -3.72 -12.58
N ARG A 299 -21.05 -2.48 -12.46
CA ARG A 299 -22.03 -1.89 -13.39
C ARG A 299 -21.36 -1.29 -14.62
N ASP A 300 -20.32 -0.47 -14.40
CA ASP A 300 -19.75 0.42 -15.42
C ASP A 300 -18.36 -0.06 -15.89
N GLY A 301 -17.74 -1.04 -15.20
CA GLY A 301 -16.41 -1.55 -15.47
C GLY A 301 -15.28 -0.63 -15.04
N LYS A 302 -15.58 0.61 -14.67
CA LYS A 302 -14.61 1.62 -14.23
C LYS A 302 -15.20 2.56 -13.17
N VAL A 303 -14.32 3.29 -12.49
CA VAL A 303 -14.68 4.40 -11.61
C VAL A 303 -14.16 5.70 -12.20
N ILE A 304 -15.00 6.71 -12.22
CA ILE A 304 -14.61 8.05 -12.66
C ILE A 304 -14.18 8.84 -11.43
N HIS A 305 -12.95 9.37 -11.48
CA HIS A 305 -12.38 10.21 -10.45
C HIS A 305 -12.26 11.65 -10.94
N PRO A 306 -13.11 12.59 -10.47
CA PRO A 306 -12.96 13.99 -10.78
C PRO A 306 -11.61 14.53 -10.26
N TYR A 307 -10.94 15.38 -11.03
CA TYR A 307 -9.69 15.98 -10.62
C TYR A 307 -9.56 17.43 -11.11
N LEU A 308 -8.62 18.17 -10.48
CA LEU A 308 -8.24 19.54 -10.87
C LEU A 308 -6.88 19.60 -11.54
N GLY A 309 -5.94 18.75 -11.19
CA GLY A 309 -4.59 18.70 -11.73
C GLY A 309 -3.62 19.65 -11.04
N VAL A 310 -3.59 19.59 -9.71
CA VAL A 310 -2.63 20.32 -8.87
C VAL A 310 -1.84 19.35 -7.99
N GLN A 311 -0.54 19.58 -7.85
CA GLN A 311 0.27 19.00 -6.78
C GLN A 311 0.29 19.98 -5.62
N MET A 312 -0.02 19.51 -4.43
CA MET A 312 -0.36 20.38 -3.32
C MET A 312 0.13 19.85 -1.97
N ILE A 313 0.26 20.75 -1.02
CA ILE A 313 0.52 20.43 0.39
C ILE A 313 -0.46 21.20 1.28
N THR A 314 -0.73 20.65 2.46
CA THR A 314 -1.44 21.38 3.51
C THR A 314 -0.57 22.53 4.00
N LEU A 315 -1.13 23.74 4.00
CA LEU A 315 -0.48 24.96 4.48
C LEU A 315 -1.06 25.37 5.82
N THR A 316 -0.17 25.59 6.77
CA THR A 316 -0.49 26.26 8.04
C THR A 316 0.26 27.59 8.14
N PRO A 317 -0.22 28.57 8.94
CA PRO A 317 0.50 29.81 9.17
C PRO A 317 1.92 29.59 9.69
N GLN A 318 2.13 28.55 10.50
CA GLN A 318 3.46 28.19 11.02
C GLN A 318 4.39 27.74 9.90
N LEU A 319 3.95 26.87 9.01
CA LEU A 319 4.73 26.39 7.86
C LEU A 319 5.07 27.55 6.91
N ALA A 320 4.09 28.45 6.67
CA ALA A 320 4.31 29.64 5.86
C ALA A 320 5.40 30.54 6.47
N ARG A 321 5.36 30.81 7.79
CA ARG A 321 6.40 31.58 8.49
C ARG A 321 7.76 30.94 8.40
N GLN A 322 7.86 29.63 8.61
CA GLN A 322 9.15 28.91 8.47
C GLN A 322 9.74 29.10 7.09
N ASN A 323 8.90 28.94 6.04
CA ASN A 323 9.32 29.18 4.66
C ASN A 323 9.76 30.66 4.45
N ASN A 324 9.00 31.63 4.98
CA ASN A 324 9.25 33.05 4.76
C ASN A 324 10.48 33.57 5.51
N LEU A 325 10.89 32.91 6.59
CA LEU A 325 12.10 33.21 7.36
C LEU A 325 13.36 32.58 6.73
N ASP A 326 13.22 31.58 5.86
CA ASP A 326 14.34 30.96 5.15
C ASP A 326 14.86 31.94 4.07
N PRO A 327 16.10 32.47 4.18
CA PRO A 327 16.66 33.37 3.19
C PRO A 327 16.86 32.73 1.82
N ASN A 328 16.84 31.40 1.74
CA ASN A 328 16.96 30.63 0.49
C ASN A 328 15.58 30.34 -0.15
N SER A 329 14.49 30.70 0.52
CA SER A 329 13.16 30.47 -0.04
C SER A 329 12.89 31.36 -1.24
N PRO A 330 12.56 30.78 -2.41
CA PRO A 330 12.31 31.56 -3.63
C PRO A 330 10.94 32.25 -3.64
N ILE A 331 10.06 31.96 -2.67
CA ILE A 331 8.65 32.37 -2.69
C ILE A 331 8.20 32.77 -1.29
N GLN A 332 7.59 33.95 -1.18
CA GLN A 332 6.85 34.36 0.03
C GLN A 332 5.45 33.75 -0.01
N ILE A 333 5.08 33.02 1.04
CA ILE A 333 3.81 32.30 1.16
C ILE A 333 2.87 33.05 2.13
N PRO A 334 1.59 33.29 1.78
CA PRO A 334 0.63 33.87 2.70
C PRO A 334 0.48 33.04 3.99
N GLU A 335 0.49 33.69 5.15
CA GLU A 335 0.36 33.04 6.46
C GLU A 335 -1.09 32.71 6.78
N VAL A 336 -1.69 31.80 6.03
CA VAL A 336 -3.09 31.36 6.17
C VAL A 336 -3.20 29.86 6.23
N ASN A 337 -4.32 29.36 6.75
CA ASN A 337 -4.67 27.94 6.60
C ASN A 337 -5.23 27.70 5.19
N GLY A 338 -4.83 26.61 4.56
CA GLY A 338 -5.31 26.26 3.24
C GLY A 338 -4.45 25.18 2.57
N VAL A 339 -4.48 25.19 1.25
CA VAL A 339 -3.72 24.26 0.41
C VAL A 339 -2.81 25.03 -0.54
N PHE A 340 -1.52 24.88 -0.35
CA PHE A 340 -0.51 25.50 -1.20
C PHE A 340 -0.30 24.69 -2.48
N VAL A 341 -0.42 25.36 -3.63
CA VAL A 341 -0.20 24.76 -4.97
C VAL A 341 1.29 24.75 -5.28
N MET A 342 1.91 23.58 -5.17
CA MET A 342 3.32 23.35 -5.47
C MET A 342 3.58 23.34 -6.99
N ARG A 343 2.66 22.73 -7.74
CA ARG A 343 2.74 22.60 -9.20
C ARG A 343 1.33 22.47 -9.77
N VAL A 344 1.12 23.02 -10.96
CA VAL A 344 -0.06 22.77 -11.78
C VAL A 344 0.34 21.87 -12.94
N ILE A 345 -0.44 20.82 -13.16
CA ILE A 345 -0.22 19.87 -14.26
C ILE A 345 -0.58 20.58 -15.56
N PRO A 346 0.29 20.57 -16.59
CA PRO A 346 -0.03 21.13 -17.90
C PRO A 346 -1.34 20.54 -18.46
N ASP A 347 -2.09 21.34 -19.20
CA ASP A 347 -3.35 20.97 -19.84
C ASP A 347 -4.46 20.46 -18.90
N SER A 348 -4.24 20.56 -17.59
CA SER A 348 -5.22 20.18 -16.57
C SER A 348 -6.33 21.23 -16.41
N PRO A 349 -7.49 20.86 -15.81
CA PRO A 349 -8.53 21.80 -15.42
C PRO A 349 -8.04 23.03 -14.69
N ALA A 350 -7.13 22.86 -13.74
CA ALA A 350 -6.52 23.94 -12.96
C ALA A 350 -5.67 24.88 -13.84
N ALA A 351 -4.87 24.30 -14.77
CA ALA A 351 -4.06 25.09 -15.72
C ALA A 351 -4.96 25.93 -16.64
N ILE A 352 -5.98 25.32 -17.24
CA ILE A 352 -6.94 25.97 -18.14
C ILE A 352 -7.68 27.09 -17.43
N ALA A 353 -8.07 26.88 -16.16
CA ALA A 353 -8.77 27.87 -15.35
C ALA A 353 -7.88 29.01 -14.84
N GLY A 354 -6.55 28.89 -14.92
CA GLY A 354 -5.60 29.91 -14.50
C GLY A 354 -5.16 29.83 -13.03
N ILE A 355 -5.30 28.68 -12.39
CA ILE A 355 -4.59 28.37 -11.13
C ILE A 355 -3.09 28.32 -11.42
N ARG A 356 -2.28 28.81 -10.50
CA ARG A 356 -0.84 28.93 -10.66
C ARG A 356 -0.08 28.34 -9.47
N ARG A 357 1.15 27.94 -9.70
CA ARG A 357 2.10 27.65 -8.62
C ARG A 357 2.20 28.85 -7.69
N GLY A 358 2.14 28.62 -6.39
CA GLY A 358 2.18 29.69 -5.38
C GLY A 358 0.80 30.17 -4.92
N ASP A 359 -0.29 29.75 -5.55
CA ASP A 359 -1.63 30.00 -5.04
C ASP A 359 -1.87 29.20 -3.76
N VAL A 360 -2.65 29.78 -2.85
CA VAL A 360 -3.17 29.07 -1.68
C VAL A 360 -4.68 28.94 -1.84
N ILE A 361 -5.18 27.71 -2.01
CA ILE A 361 -6.60 27.41 -2.08
C ILE A 361 -7.16 27.44 -0.65
N VAL A 362 -8.12 28.31 -0.40
CA VAL A 362 -8.70 28.53 0.94
C VAL A 362 -10.17 28.15 1.02
N GLN A 363 -10.85 28.00 -0.13
CA GLN A 363 -12.27 27.65 -0.20
C GLN A 363 -12.61 27.04 -1.56
N VAL A 364 -13.50 26.06 -1.58
CA VAL A 364 -14.14 25.53 -2.80
C VAL A 364 -15.64 25.62 -2.62
N ASP A 365 -16.32 26.27 -3.56
CA ASP A 365 -17.74 26.65 -3.47
C ASP A 365 -17.98 27.46 -2.16
N ARG A 366 -18.69 26.88 -1.18
CA ARG A 366 -18.95 27.50 0.11
C ARG A 366 -18.20 26.85 1.27
N GLU A 367 -17.39 25.83 0.98
CA GLU A 367 -16.68 25.03 1.97
C GLU A 367 -15.25 25.52 2.14
N SER A 368 -14.84 25.78 3.37
CA SER A 368 -13.46 26.16 3.70
C SER A 368 -12.52 24.99 3.49
N VAL A 369 -11.38 25.26 2.85
CA VAL A 369 -10.32 24.27 2.61
C VAL A 369 -9.19 24.52 3.61
N THR A 370 -8.96 23.54 4.48
CA THR A 370 -7.96 23.62 5.55
C THR A 370 -6.80 22.63 5.39
N SER A 371 -6.96 21.62 4.53
CA SER A 371 -5.93 20.60 4.26
C SER A 371 -6.02 20.07 2.84
N ALA A 372 -4.93 19.45 2.37
CA ALA A 372 -4.87 18.79 1.08
C ALA A 372 -5.92 17.65 0.99
N ASP A 373 -6.08 16.86 2.06
CA ASP A 373 -7.07 15.78 2.12
C ASP A 373 -8.50 16.33 2.03
N ASN A 374 -8.77 17.47 2.70
CA ASN A 374 -10.08 18.12 2.61
C ASN A 374 -10.38 18.60 1.17
N LEU A 375 -9.42 19.23 0.50
CA LEU A 375 -9.58 19.63 -0.91
C LEU A 375 -9.77 18.42 -1.82
N GLN A 376 -8.99 17.35 -1.62
CA GLN A 376 -9.12 16.13 -2.40
C GLN A 376 -10.52 15.51 -2.26
N ASN A 377 -11.04 15.43 -1.04
CA ASN A 377 -12.38 14.89 -0.78
C ASN A 377 -13.49 15.75 -1.42
N LEU A 378 -13.38 17.08 -1.37
CA LEU A 378 -14.32 17.99 -2.01
C LEU A 378 -14.36 17.77 -3.53
N VAL A 379 -13.19 17.62 -4.16
CA VAL A 379 -13.08 17.37 -5.60
C VAL A 379 -13.60 15.98 -5.95
N GLU A 380 -13.23 14.95 -5.20
CA GLU A 380 -13.66 13.54 -5.41
C GLU A 380 -15.18 13.38 -5.31
N ASN A 381 -15.83 14.12 -4.43
CA ASN A 381 -17.28 14.10 -4.26
C ASN A 381 -18.02 14.98 -5.28
N SER A 382 -17.33 15.74 -6.12
CA SER A 382 -17.93 16.52 -7.19
C SER A 382 -18.36 15.62 -8.36
N ARG A 383 -19.18 16.15 -9.27
CA ARG A 383 -19.51 15.46 -10.51
C ARG A 383 -18.49 15.76 -11.59
N LEU A 384 -18.24 14.80 -12.46
CA LEU A 384 -17.44 15.04 -13.67
C LEU A 384 -18.05 16.21 -14.48
N GLY A 385 -17.20 17.17 -14.87
CA GLY A 385 -17.62 18.37 -15.60
C GLY A 385 -18.29 19.44 -14.74
N GLN A 386 -18.41 19.24 -13.43
CA GLN A 386 -18.92 20.28 -12.50
C GLN A 386 -17.96 21.47 -12.47
N VAL A 387 -18.52 22.66 -12.44
CA VAL A 387 -17.75 23.90 -12.27
C VAL A 387 -17.69 24.22 -10.77
N LEU A 388 -16.50 24.14 -10.21
CA LEU A 388 -16.20 24.48 -8.82
C LEU A 388 -15.71 25.94 -8.74
N GLN A 389 -16.20 26.70 -7.77
CA GLN A 389 -15.72 28.06 -7.46
C GLN A 389 -14.57 27.97 -6.46
N VAL A 390 -13.35 28.01 -6.99
CA VAL A 390 -12.13 27.87 -6.19
C VAL A 390 -11.62 29.25 -5.78
N LYS A 391 -11.65 29.53 -4.48
CA LYS A 391 -11.12 30.77 -3.92
C LYS A 391 -9.66 30.58 -3.57
N VAL A 392 -8.81 31.35 -4.22
CA VAL A 392 -7.36 31.28 -4.01
C VAL A 392 -6.86 32.61 -3.44
N GLN A 393 -5.85 32.52 -2.58
CA GLN A 393 -5.03 33.64 -2.19
C GLN A 393 -3.73 33.60 -3.01
N ARG A 394 -3.53 34.63 -3.83
CA ARG A 394 -2.35 34.83 -4.67
C ARG A 394 -1.59 36.05 -4.18
N GLY A 395 -0.52 35.83 -3.42
CA GLY A 395 0.12 36.89 -2.66
C GLY A 395 -0.87 37.55 -1.69
N ASN A 396 -1.10 38.86 -1.83
CA ASN A 396 -2.03 39.60 -0.99
C ASN A 396 -3.45 39.74 -1.58
N GLN A 397 -3.72 39.12 -2.75
CA GLN A 397 -5.00 39.24 -3.42
C GLN A 397 -5.80 37.92 -3.29
N ILE A 398 -7.11 38.08 -3.07
CA ILE A 398 -8.05 36.97 -3.11
C ILE A 398 -8.73 36.97 -4.48
N GLN A 399 -8.76 35.81 -5.14
CA GLN A 399 -9.40 35.60 -6.43
C GLN A 399 -10.34 34.41 -6.36
N VAL A 400 -11.45 34.46 -7.09
CA VAL A 400 -12.33 33.30 -7.28
C VAL A 400 -12.17 32.83 -8.72
N ILE A 401 -11.78 31.58 -8.87
CA ILE A 401 -11.48 30.93 -10.15
C ILE A 401 -12.50 29.83 -10.38
N SER A 402 -13.18 29.86 -11.52
CA SER A 402 -14.13 28.80 -11.92
C SER A 402 -13.36 27.66 -12.59
N VAL A 403 -13.29 26.49 -11.93
CA VAL A 403 -12.58 25.33 -12.45
C VAL A 403 -13.58 24.23 -12.78
N ARG A 404 -13.56 23.74 -14.03
CA ARG A 404 -14.40 22.61 -14.46
C ARG A 404 -13.62 21.30 -14.22
N THR A 405 -14.15 20.40 -13.40
CA THR A 405 -13.53 19.11 -13.15
C THR A 405 -13.46 18.26 -14.41
N ALA A 406 -12.37 17.51 -14.57
CA ALA A 406 -12.22 16.50 -15.62
C ALA A 406 -12.01 15.11 -15.00
N GLU A 407 -12.08 14.05 -15.81
CA GLU A 407 -11.72 12.69 -15.40
C GLU A 407 -10.20 12.61 -15.24
N LEU A 408 -9.75 12.07 -14.12
CA LEU A 408 -8.35 11.73 -13.94
C LEU A 408 -8.05 10.64 -15.00
N GLN A 409 -7.27 11.00 -16.00
CA GLN A 409 -6.73 10.03 -16.94
C GLN A 409 -5.45 9.47 -16.34
N ASP A 410 -5.22 8.18 -16.49
CA ASP A 410 -3.97 7.55 -16.08
C ASP A 410 -2.85 8.35 -16.72
N ALA A 411 -1.93 8.84 -15.88
CA ALA A 411 -0.77 9.57 -16.37
C ALA A 411 0.08 8.57 -17.18
N ALA A 412 0.05 8.75 -18.50
CA ALA A 412 0.82 7.98 -19.44
C ALA A 412 2.34 8.18 -19.23
#